data_ef0bcd1ac5b45ae74600af42a65764f6
#
_entry.id   ef0bcd1ac5b45ae74600af42a65764f6
#
_cell.length_a   1.000
_cell.length_b   1.000
_cell.length_c   1.000
_cell.angle_alpha   90.00
_cell.angle_beta   90.00
_cell.angle_gamma   90.00
#
_symmetry.space_group_name_H-M   'P 1'
#
loop_
_entity.id
_entity.type
_entity.pdbx_description
1 polymer ?
#
loop_
_entity_poly.entity_id
_entity_poly.type
_entity_poly.pdbx_seq_one_letter_code
_entity_poly.pdbx_strand_id
1 'polypeptide(L)'
;MTRYILTDAQWAKIEPLCQGKVGDAGRTAVDNRLFIEAILWIIRTGSPWRDLPEEFGNWKSIHKRYRRWVLADRFHHIFEELNRDLDMEYVMIDGTIVKVHRHG
;
A
#
# COMPACT_ATOMS: atom_id res chain seq x y z
N MET A 1 -20.38 2.14 1.98
CA MET A 1 -19.34 1.11 1.84
C MET A 1 -17.98 1.78 1.76
N THR A 2 -17.08 1.34 2.59
CA THR A 2 -15.73 1.93 2.62
C THR A 2 -14.83 1.31 1.56
N ARG A 3 -13.94 2.12 0.99
CA ARG A 3 -12.91 1.65 0.07
C ARG A 3 -11.65 1.19 0.82
N TYR A 4 -11.59 1.46 2.10
CA TYR A 4 -10.45 1.11 2.93
C TYR A 4 -10.58 -0.33 3.42
N ILE A 5 -9.50 -1.08 3.36
CA ILE A 5 -9.53 -2.49 3.76
C ILE A 5 -8.59 -2.82 4.91
N LEU A 6 -7.66 -1.94 5.24
CA LEU A 6 -6.74 -2.20 6.34
C LEU A 6 -7.48 -2.06 7.68
N THR A 7 -7.41 -3.10 8.48
CA THR A 7 -7.87 -3.00 9.87
C THR A 7 -6.80 -2.30 10.69
N ASP A 8 -7.18 -1.80 11.86
CA ASP A 8 -6.22 -1.18 12.75
C ASP A 8 -5.11 -2.16 13.14
N ALA A 9 -5.47 -3.44 13.33
CA ALA A 9 -4.49 -4.46 13.67
C ALA A 9 -3.50 -4.70 12.54
N GLN A 10 -3.98 -4.75 11.30
CA GLN A 10 -3.10 -4.91 10.14
C GLN A 10 -2.18 -3.71 9.98
N TRP A 11 -2.74 -2.50 10.15
CA TRP A 11 -1.95 -1.29 10.05
C TRP A 11 -0.86 -1.26 11.12
N ALA A 12 -1.18 -1.66 12.34
CA ALA A 12 -0.21 -1.68 13.44
C ALA A 12 1.00 -2.57 13.10
N LYS A 13 0.78 -3.64 12.36
CA LYS A 13 1.86 -4.55 11.98
C LYS A 13 2.79 -3.95 10.91
N ILE A 14 2.25 -3.17 10.00
CA ILE A 14 3.05 -2.63 8.89
C ILE A 14 3.51 -1.19 9.11
N GLU A 15 2.92 -0.50 10.07
CA GLU A 15 3.29 0.88 10.34
C GLU A 15 4.79 1.10 10.53
N PRO A 16 5.49 0.28 11.33
CA PRO A 16 6.94 0.46 11.49
C PRO A 16 7.70 0.32 10.19
N LEU A 17 7.19 -0.47 9.26
CA LEU A 17 7.83 -0.68 7.96
C LEU A 17 7.60 0.49 7.01
N CYS A 18 6.60 1.30 7.29
CA CYS A 18 6.26 2.45 6.46
C CYS A 18 6.93 3.74 6.93
N GLN A 19 7.53 3.73 8.12
CA GLN A 19 8.14 4.94 8.66
C GLN A 19 9.33 5.37 7.81
N GLY A 20 9.44 6.68 7.62
CA GLY A 20 10.54 7.24 6.88
C GLY A 20 11.73 7.52 7.78
N LYS A 21 12.50 8.52 7.41
CA LYS A 21 13.69 8.90 8.16
C LYS A 21 13.30 9.54 9.50
N VAL A 22 14.28 9.59 10.39
CA VAL A 22 14.14 10.30 11.66
C VAL A 22 13.64 11.73 11.38
N GLY A 23 12.60 12.11 12.08
CA GLY A 23 11.98 13.42 11.87
C GLY A 23 10.63 13.36 11.16
N ASP A 24 10.34 12.27 10.48
CA ASP A 24 9.03 12.07 9.90
C ASP A 24 8.09 11.67 11.03
N ALA A 25 7.18 12.55 11.39
CA ALA A 25 6.37 12.32 12.57
C ALA A 25 4.91 12.69 12.33
N GLY A 26 4.04 12.15 13.14
CA GLY A 26 2.63 12.51 13.22
C GLY A 26 1.89 12.45 11.89
N ARG A 27 1.86 13.58 11.21
CA ARG A 27 1.15 13.74 9.95
C ARG A 27 1.53 12.69 8.92
N THR A 28 2.81 12.34 8.88
CA THR A 28 3.34 11.36 7.94
C THR A 28 2.75 9.97 8.17
N ALA A 29 2.48 9.62 9.41
CA ALA A 29 1.91 8.31 9.74
C ALA A 29 0.51 8.15 9.14
N VAL A 30 -0.32 9.19 9.23
CA VAL A 30 -1.66 9.18 8.64
C VAL A 30 -1.55 9.07 7.13
N ASP A 31 -0.67 9.85 6.54
CA ASP A 31 -0.45 9.84 5.09
C ASP A 31 0.04 8.48 4.61
N ASN A 32 0.88 7.80 5.41
CA ASN A 32 1.38 6.48 5.05
C ASN A 32 0.27 5.44 5.01
N ARG A 33 -0.63 5.47 5.97
CA ARG A 33 -1.76 4.54 5.97
C ARG A 33 -2.63 4.76 4.74
N LEU A 34 -2.94 6.01 4.45
CA LEU A 34 -3.75 6.37 3.30
C LEU A 34 -3.06 5.99 2.00
N PHE A 35 -1.74 6.17 1.95
CA PHE A 35 -0.93 5.79 0.80
C PHE A 35 -1.02 4.28 0.53
N ILE A 36 -0.86 3.45 1.56
CA ILE A 36 -0.98 1.99 1.40
C ILE A 36 -2.40 1.60 0.97
N GLU A 37 -3.42 2.24 1.55
CA GLU A 37 -4.80 1.99 1.15
C GLU A 37 -5.02 2.31 -0.33
N ALA A 38 -4.42 3.40 -0.82
CA ALA A 38 -4.52 3.78 -2.23
C ALA A 38 -3.91 2.70 -3.14
N ILE A 39 -2.76 2.19 -2.77
CA ILE A 39 -2.10 1.13 -3.54
C ILE A 39 -2.96 -0.12 -3.56
N LEU A 40 -3.50 -0.50 -2.40
CA LEU A 40 -4.37 -1.67 -2.30
C LEU A 40 -5.63 -1.51 -3.15
N TRP A 41 -6.18 -0.29 -3.20
CA TRP A 41 -7.35 -0.02 -4.05
C TRP A 41 -7.02 -0.24 -5.53
N ILE A 42 -5.89 0.29 -5.99
CA ILE A 42 -5.44 0.12 -7.38
C ILE A 42 -5.27 -1.37 -7.71
N ILE A 43 -4.60 -2.11 -6.82
CA ILE A 43 -4.33 -3.53 -7.05
C ILE A 43 -5.62 -4.34 -7.06
N ARG A 44 -6.53 -4.08 -6.12
CA ARG A 44 -7.77 -4.83 -6.01
C ARG A 44 -8.70 -4.59 -7.19
N THR A 45 -8.78 -3.35 -7.65
CA THR A 45 -9.72 -2.99 -8.70
C THR A 45 -9.16 -3.14 -10.10
N GLY A 46 -7.83 -3.12 -10.23
CA GLY A 46 -7.19 -3.13 -11.54
C GLY A 46 -7.37 -1.83 -12.30
N SER A 47 -7.80 -0.78 -11.62
CA SER A 47 -8.06 0.50 -12.25
C SER A 47 -6.78 1.25 -12.61
N PRO A 48 -6.81 2.09 -13.64
CA PRO A 48 -5.68 2.98 -13.92
C PRO A 48 -5.47 3.95 -12.75
N TRP A 49 -4.23 4.40 -12.58
CA TRP A 49 -3.91 5.35 -11.50
C TRP A 49 -4.76 6.62 -11.56
N ARG A 50 -5.06 7.10 -12.77
CA ARG A 50 -5.87 8.31 -12.93
C ARG A 50 -7.28 8.19 -12.36
N ASP A 51 -7.74 6.96 -12.17
CA ASP A 51 -9.08 6.71 -11.64
C ASP A 51 -9.10 6.61 -10.12
N LEU A 52 -7.96 6.79 -9.46
CA LEU A 52 -7.87 6.75 -8.01
C LEU A 52 -8.82 7.79 -7.39
N PRO A 53 -9.73 7.37 -6.50
CA PRO A 53 -10.63 8.33 -5.84
C PRO A 53 -9.86 9.41 -5.09
N GLU A 54 -10.40 10.63 -5.13
CA GLU A 54 -9.74 11.78 -4.50
C GLU A 54 -9.58 11.63 -3.00
N GLU A 55 -10.39 10.80 -2.37
CA GLU A 55 -10.28 10.57 -0.93
C GLU A 55 -8.93 9.98 -0.52
N PHE A 56 -8.25 9.31 -1.47
CA PHE A 56 -6.90 8.78 -1.21
C PHE A 56 -5.81 9.82 -1.42
N GLY A 57 -6.13 10.93 -2.09
CA GLY A 57 -5.18 11.98 -2.39
C GLY A 57 -4.99 12.15 -3.90
N ASN A 58 -4.06 13.01 -4.26
CA ASN A 58 -3.76 13.27 -5.66
C ASN A 58 -3.05 12.08 -6.29
N TRP A 59 -3.62 11.49 -7.34
CA TRP A 59 -3.08 10.26 -7.92
C TRP A 59 -1.65 10.44 -8.45
N LYS A 60 -1.30 11.61 -8.95
CA LYS A 60 0.05 11.84 -9.47
C LYS A 60 1.09 11.78 -8.36
N SER A 61 0.77 12.37 -7.22
CA SER A 61 1.66 12.34 -6.05
C SER A 61 1.79 10.93 -5.48
N ILE A 62 0.67 10.22 -5.40
CA ILE A 62 0.64 8.85 -4.90
C ILE A 62 1.45 7.94 -5.83
N HIS A 63 1.26 8.07 -7.13
CA HIS A 63 1.98 7.26 -8.11
C HIS A 63 3.49 7.52 -8.07
N LYS A 64 3.86 8.79 -7.96
CA LYS A 64 5.28 9.17 -7.87
C LYS A 64 5.92 8.55 -6.62
N ARG A 65 5.22 8.63 -5.49
CA ARG A 65 5.69 8.04 -4.24
C ARG A 65 5.78 6.52 -4.35
N TYR A 66 4.78 5.89 -4.97
CA TYR A 66 4.78 4.46 -5.23
C TYR A 66 6.03 4.03 -5.98
N ARG A 67 6.38 4.74 -7.06
CA ARG A 67 7.57 4.42 -7.84
C ARG A 67 8.85 4.55 -7.02
N ARG A 68 8.96 5.59 -6.18
CA ARG A 68 10.13 5.74 -5.31
C ARG A 68 10.26 4.57 -4.34
N TRP A 69 9.14 4.13 -3.78
CA TRP A 69 9.15 3.01 -2.84
C TRP A 69 9.49 1.69 -3.52
N VAL A 70 9.01 1.50 -4.76
CA VAL A 70 9.38 0.32 -5.55
C VAL A 70 10.89 0.30 -5.77
N LEU A 71 11.45 1.42 -6.21
CA LEU A 71 12.89 1.51 -6.47
C LEU A 71 13.73 1.34 -5.21
N ALA A 72 13.20 1.72 -4.06
CA ALA A 72 13.88 1.57 -2.77
C ALA A 72 13.59 0.21 -2.12
N ASP A 73 12.85 -0.65 -2.79
CA ASP A 73 12.49 -1.99 -2.31
C ASP A 73 11.79 -1.95 -0.94
N ARG A 74 10.91 -0.97 -0.75
CA ARG A 74 10.24 -0.79 0.55
C ARG A 74 8.98 -1.63 0.72
N PHE A 75 8.43 -2.18 -0.36
CA PHE A 75 7.18 -2.92 -0.30
C PHE A 75 7.33 -4.40 0.08
N HIS A 76 8.51 -4.95 -0.07
CA HIS A 76 8.71 -6.38 0.15
C HIS A 76 8.20 -6.84 1.51
N HIS A 77 8.71 -6.23 2.58
CA HIS A 77 8.32 -6.62 3.94
C HIS A 77 6.90 -6.22 4.27
N ILE A 78 6.43 -5.10 3.73
CA ILE A 78 5.08 -4.62 3.96
C ILE A 78 4.08 -5.67 3.47
N PHE A 79 4.22 -6.11 2.23
CA PHE A 79 3.28 -7.07 1.67
C PHE A 79 3.50 -8.48 2.21
N GLU A 80 4.71 -8.81 2.63
CA GLU A 80 4.96 -10.06 3.33
C GLU A 80 4.11 -10.15 4.60
N GLU A 81 4.05 -9.07 5.38
CA GLU A 81 3.20 -9.03 6.57
C GLU A 81 1.71 -9.04 6.21
N LEU A 82 1.31 -8.27 5.21
CA LEU A 82 -0.09 -8.22 4.82
C LEU A 82 -0.59 -9.57 4.30
N ASN A 83 0.26 -10.30 3.58
CA ASN A 83 -0.14 -11.58 3.01
C ASN A 83 -0.47 -12.63 4.06
N ARG A 84 -0.01 -12.45 5.30
CA ARG A 84 -0.30 -13.40 6.38
C ARG A 84 -1.78 -13.39 6.76
N ASP A 85 -2.43 -12.22 6.62
CA ASP A 85 -3.80 -12.04 7.08
C ASP A 85 -4.83 -11.97 5.95
N LEU A 86 -4.37 -12.06 4.70
CA LEU A 86 -5.26 -11.89 3.54
C LEU A 86 -5.48 -13.21 2.81
N ASP A 87 -6.67 -13.36 2.22
CA ASP A 87 -7.00 -14.53 1.43
C ASP A 87 -6.22 -14.55 0.12
N MET A 88 -5.74 -13.40 -0.30
CA MET A 88 -5.00 -13.25 -1.53
C MET A 88 -3.57 -12.84 -1.20
N GLU A 89 -2.68 -13.17 -2.10
CA GLU A 89 -1.29 -12.84 -1.94
C GLU A 89 -0.91 -11.71 -2.90
N TYR A 90 -0.18 -10.74 -2.39
CA TYR A 90 0.37 -9.65 -3.18
C TYR A 90 1.84 -9.93 -3.45
N VAL A 91 2.20 -9.97 -4.73
CA VAL A 91 3.55 -10.33 -5.15
C VAL A 91 4.13 -9.24 -6.03
N MET A 92 5.43 -8.98 -5.88
CA MET A 92 6.15 -8.03 -6.74
C MET A 92 6.64 -8.77 -7.98
N ILE A 93 6.23 -8.29 -9.16
CA ILE A 93 6.69 -8.83 -10.44
C ILE A 93 7.16 -7.65 -11.29
N ASP A 94 8.44 -7.63 -11.65
CA ASP A 94 9.05 -6.57 -12.46
C ASP A 94 8.72 -5.17 -11.96
N GLY A 95 8.83 -4.98 -10.64
CA GLY A 95 8.55 -3.69 -10.05
C GLY A 95 7.07 -3.33 -9.93
N THR A 96 6.19 -4.29 -10.20
CA THR A 96 4.76 -4.10 -10.12
C THR A 96 4.19 -5.03 -9.07
N ILE A 97 3.29 -4.52 -8.24
CA ILE A 97 2.60 -5.34 -7.25
C ILE A 97 1.35 -5.91 -7.90
N VAL A 98 1.22 -7.22 -7.87
CA VAL A 98 0.06 -7.90 -8.44
C VAL A 98 -0.60 -8.76 -7.38
N LYS A 99 -1.89 -8.97 -7.56
CA LYS A 99 -2.69 -9.78 -6.68
C LYS A 99 -2.84 -11.18 -7.29
N VAL A 100 -2.52 -12.20 -6.49
CA VAL A 100 -2.69 -13.59 -6.94
C VAL A 100 -3.52 -14.33 -5.90
N HIS A 101 -4.22 -15.36 -6.35
CA HIS A 101 -4.99 -16.18 -5.43
C HIS A 101 -4.05 -17.10 -4.66
N ARG A 102 -4.24 -17.13 -3.35
CA ARG A 102 -3.50 -18.07 -2.52
C ARG A 102 -4.22 -19.41 -2.62
N HIS A 103 -3.46 -20.44 -2.99
CA HIS A 103 -4.03 -21.77 -3.09
C HIS A 103 -4.05 -22.44 -1.72
N GLY A 104 -5.20 -22.94 -1.41
CA GLY A 104 -5.37 -23.76 -0.23
C GLY A 104 -5.01 -25.20 -0.53
#